data_4549cb45540c56f92e6a6c5f560fa014
#
_entry.id   4549cb45540c56f92e6a6c5f560fa014
#
_cell.length_a   1.000
_cell.length_b   1.000
_cell.length_c   1.000
_cell.angle_alpha   90.00
_cell.angle_beta   90.00
_cell.angle_gamma   90.00
#
_symmetry.space_group_name_H-M   'P 1'
#
loop_
_entity.id
_entity.type
_entity.pdbx_description
1 polymer ?
#
loop_
_entity_poly.entity_id
_entity_poly.type
_entity_poly.pdbx_seq_one_letter_code
_entity_poly.pdbx_strand_id
1 'polypeptide(L)' 'MDNIHKDYGRTELAIRYSPTLTPDAAWKKLKRWINLNRDLTQELHALGYTSHQRSFTPKMVSRIMFYLGEP' A
#
# COMPACT_ATOMS: atom_id res chain seq x y z
N MET A 1 11.36 17.00 6.65
CA MET A 1 11.32 16.58 6.31
C MET A 1 10.86 15.74 5.94
N ASP A 2 10.51 15.38 6.15
CA ASP A 2 10.23 14.50 5.87
C ASP A 2 9.06 14.19 5.27
N ASN A 3 8.60 14.70 4.38
CA ASN A 3 7.58 14.40 3.45
C ASN A 3 7.86 13.23 2.60
N ILE A 4 9.05 12.69 2.75
CA ILE A 4 9.48 11.55 1.95
C ILE A 4 8.98 10.30 2.60
N HIS A 5 8.20 9.53 1.87
CA HIS A 5 7.75 8.23 2.36
C HIS A 5 8.90 7.25 2.25
N LYS A 6 9.01 6.39 3.23
CA LYS A 6 10.02 5.34 3.19
C LYS A 6 9.44 4.09 2.53
N ASP A 7 10.30 3.10 2.27
CA ASP A 7 9.82 1.79 1.87
C ASP A 7 9.02 1.18 3.02
N TYR A 8 7.91 0.56 2.68
CA TYR A 8 7.11 -0.18 3.64
C TYR A 8 6.97 -1.61 3.18
N GLY A 9 7.13 -2.55 4.09
CA GLY A 9 6.66 -3.90 3.84
C GLY A 9 5.15 -3.84 3.64
N ARG A 10 4.62 -4.71 2.76
CA ARG A 10 3.18 -4.68 2.48
C ARG A 10 2.36 -4.93 3.73
N THR A 11 2.82 -5.83 4.59
CA THR A 11 2.12 -6.12 5.85
C THR A 11 2.30 -4.97 6.83
N GLU A 12 3.48 -4.37 6.86
CA GLU A 12 3.73 -3.22 7.70
C GLU A 12 2.79 -2.07 7.37
N LEU A 13 2.63 -1.77 6.10
CA LEU A 13 1.70 -0.72 5.67
C LEU A 13 0.26 -1.10 5.98
N ALA A 14 -0.09 -2.36 5.75
CA ALA A 14 -1.44 -2.84 5.99
C ALA A 14 -1.82 -2.69 7.47
N ILE A 15 -0.89 -2.99 8.38
CA ILE A 15 -1.14 -2.85 9.81
C ILE A 15 -1.37 -1.39 10.19
N ARG A 16 -0.69 -0.47 9.51
CA ARG A 16 -0.92 0.94 9.79
C ARG A 16 -2.34 1.36 9.43
N TYR A 17 -2.91 0.77 8.37
CA TYR A 17 -4.30 1.06 8.00
C TYR A 17 -5.31 0.32 8.87
N SER A 18 -4.93 -0.84 9.39
CA SER A 18 -5.85 -1.68 10.16
C SER A 18 -5.13 -2.24 11.39
N PRO A 19 -4.81 -1.38 12.37
CA PRO A 19 -3.96 -1.80 13.49
C PRO A 19 -4.60 -2.80 14.43
N THR A 20 -5.91 -3.00 14.35
CA THR A 20 -6.59 -3.96 15.21
C THR A 20 -6.70 -5.35 14.59
N LEU A 21 -6.32 -5.50 13.34
CA LEU A 21 -6.38 -6.79 12.66
C LEU A 21 -5.05 -7.52 12.78
N THR A 22 -5.10 -8.85 12.60
CA THR A 22 -3.86 -9.60 12.48
C THR A 22 -3.12 -9.16 11.21
N PRO A 23 -1.79 -9.38 11.14
CA PRO A 23 -1.03 -8.99 9.95
C PRO A 23 -1.60 -9.58 8.66
N ASP A 24 -1.99 -10.85 8.67
CA ASP A 24 -2.53 -11.48 7.48
C ASP A 24 -3.87 -10.86 7.07
N ALA A 25 -4.75 -10.64 8.03
CA ALA A 25 -6.05 -10.05 7.76
C ALA A 25 -5.90 -8.59 7.29
N ALA A 26 -4.96 -7.87 7.91
CA ALA A 26 -4.70 -6.48 7.52
C ALA A 26 -4.23 -6.40 6.07
N TRP A 27 -3.32 -7.29 5.68
CA TRP A 27 -2.82 -7.29 4.31
C TRP A 27 -3.92 -7.67 3.31
N LYS A 28 -4.74 -8.67 3.64
CA LYS A 28 -5.84 -9.05 2.75
C LYS A 28 -6.80 -7.88 2.54
N LYS A 29 -7.06 -7.12 3.59
CA LYS A 29 -7.94 -5.96 3.48
C LYS A 29 -7.33 -4.86 2.64
N LEU A 30 -6.05 -4.54 2.86
CA LEU A 30 -5.38 -3.51 2.08
C LEU A 30 -5.29 -3.92 0.61
N LYS A 31 -4.95 -5.18 0.35
CA LYS A 31 -4.86 -5.68 -1.03
C LYS A 31 -6.21 -5.54 -1.73
N ARG A 32 -7.30 -5.83 -1.02
CA ARG A 32 -8.63 -5.68 -1.58
C ARG A 32 -8.92 -4.23 -1.94
N TRP A 33 -8.59 -3.30 -1.03
CA TRP A 33 -8.81 -1.87 -1.30
C TRP A 33 -8.02 -1.42 -2.52
N ILE A 34 -6.78 -1.83 -2.63
CA ILE A 34 -5.95 -1.49 -3.78
C ILE A 34 -6.58 -2.03 -5.06
N ASN A 35 -7.00 -3.29 -5.05
CA ASN A 35 -7.54 -3.93 -6.25
C ASN A 35 -8.89 -3.34 -6.67
N LEU A 36 -9.65 -2.80 -5.73
CA LEU A 36 -10.91 -2.16 -6.06
C LEU A 36 -10.74 -0.77 -6.65
N ASN A 37 -9.57 -0.19 -6.52
CA ASN A 37 -9.29 1.13 -7.06
C ASN A 37 -8.49 0.97 -8.34
N ARG A 38 -9.20 1.07 -9.48
CA ARG A 38 -8.57 0.84 -10.77
C ARG A 38 -7.44 1.83 -11.05
N ASP A 39 -7.64 3.10 -10.75
CA ASP A 39 -6.63 4.11 -11.02
C ASP A 39 -5.37 3.85 -10.21
N LEU A 40 -5.52 3.51 -8.94
CA LEU A 40 -4.39 3.18 -8.10
C LEU A 40 -3.66 1.96 -8.64
N THR A 41 -4.41 0.92 -9.01
CA THR A 41 -3.81 -0.30 -9.54
C THR A 41 -3.00 -0.01 -10.78
N GLN A 42 -3.52 0.81 -11.69
CA GLN A 42 -2.79 1.17 -12.90
C GLN A 42 -1.52 1.95 -12.59
N GLU A 43 -1.58 2.88 -11.65
CA GLU A 43 -0.40 3.65 -11.29
C GLU A 43 0.66 2.77 -10.63
N LEU A 44 0.25 1.84 -9.79
CA LEU A 44 1.21 0.94 -9.16
C LEU A 44 1.89 0.06 -10.20
N HIS A 45 1.14 -0.45 -11.18
CA HIS A 45 1.74 -1.23 -12.26
C HIS A 45 2.72 -0.38 -13.06
N ALA A 46 2.40 0.87 -13.32
CA ALA A 46 3.30 1.76 -14.03
C ALA A 46 4.60 2.01 -13.25
N LEU A 47 4.53 1.92 -11.93
CA LEU A 47 5.70 2.06 -11.08
C LEU A 47 6.46 0.75 -10.88
N GLY A 48 6.01 -0.33 -11.52
CA GLY A 48 6.69 -1.61 -11.46
C GLY A 48 6.15 -2.59 -10.42
N TYR A 49 5.04 -2.29 -9.80
CA TYR A 49 4.47 -3.17 -8.79
C TYR A 49 4.01 -4.50 -9.40
N THR A 50 4.31 -5.58 -8.71
CA THR A 50 3.82 -6.91 -9.06
C THR A 50 3.20 -7.55 -7.84
N SER A 51 2.36 -8.57 -8.06
CA SER A 51 1.69 -9.25 -6.96
C SER A 51 2.63 -10.04 -6.06
N HIS A 52 3.86 -10.30 -6.54
CA HIS A 52 4.86 -11.01 -5.74
C HIS A 52 5.69 -10.08 -4.88
N GLN A 53 5.58 -8.79 -5.07
CA GLN A 53 6.40 -7.83 -4.35
C GLN A 53 5.97 -7.76 -2.90
N ARG A 54 6.95 -7.79 -2.00
CA ARG A 54 6.68 -7.82 -0.56
C ARG A 54 6.78 -6.45 0.09
N SER A 55 7.23 -5.45 -0.64
CA SER A 55 7.34 -4.11 -0.10
C SER A 55 6.93 -3.11 -1.15
N PHE A 56 6.57 -1.92 -0.69
CA PHE A 56 6.22 -0.82 -1.56
C PHE A 56 7.33 0.22 -1.51
N THR A 57 7.73 0.71 -2.68
CA THR A 57 8.71 1.79 -2.75
C THR A 57 8.07 3.08 -2.24
N PRO A 58 8.88 4.11 -1.93
CA PRO A 58 8.31 5.38 -1.48
C PRO A 58 7.28 5.97 -2.44
N LYS A 59 7.51 5.86 -3.75
CA LYS A 59 6.54 6.36 -4.71
C LYS A 59 5.24 5.59 -4.66
N MET A 60 5.33 4.27 -4.52
CA MET A 60 4.13 3.45 -4.40
C MET A 60 3.35 3.80 -3.14
N VAL A 61 4.06 3.98 -2.01
CA VAL A 61 3.42 4.38 -0.76
C VAL A 61 2.71 5.71 -0.93
N SER A 62 3.37 6.66 -1.58
CA SER A 62 2.78 7.97 -1.83
C SER A 62 1.47 7.87 -2.60
N ARG A 63 1.44 7.02 -3.64
CA ARG A 63 0.21 6.89 -4.44
C ARG A 63 -0.88 6.15 -3.68
N ILE A 64 -0.50 5.15 -2.90
CA ILE A 64 -1.48 4.45 -2.07
C ILE A 64 -2.13 5.43 -1.09
N MET A 65 -1.34 6.25 -0.44
CA MET A 65 -1.87 7.22 0.52
C MET A 65 -2.67 8.32 -0.17
N PHE A 66 -2.32 8.65 -1.40
CA PHE A 66 -3.11 9.63 -2.16
C PHE A 66 -4.53 9.13 -2.42
N TYR A 67 -4.67 7.86 -2.79
CA TYR A 67 -5.98 7.30 -3.15
C TYR A 67 -6.76 6.80 -1.94
N LEU A 68 -6.08 6.22 -0.96
CA LEU A 68 -6.75 5.59 0.19
C LEU A 68 -6.74 6.47 1.43
N GLY A 69 -6.01 7.58 1.40
CA GLY A 69 -5.83 8.41 2.57
C GLY A 69 -4.67 7.91 3.42
N GLU A 70 -4.23 8.74 4.34
CA GLU A 70 -3.15 8.34 5.24
C GLU A 70 -3.72 7.49 6.36
N PRO A 71 -2.96 6.50 6.81
CA PRO A 71 -3.42 5.63 7.91
C PRO A 71 -3.54 6.33 9.24
#